data_e0c87a9415ad83fb0238471dbbbadfbd
#
_entry.id   e0c87a9415ad83fb0238471dbbbadfbd
#
_cell.length_a   1.000
_cell.length_b   1.000
_cell.length_c   1.000
_cell.angle_alpha   90.00
_cell.angle_beta   90.00
_cell.angle_gamma   90.00
#
_symmetry.space_group_name_H-M   'P 1'
#
loop_
_entity.id
_entity.type
_entity.pdbx_description
1 polymer ?
#
loop_
_entity_poly.entity_id
_entity_poly.type
_entity_poly.pdbx_seq_one_letter_code
_entity_poly.pdbx_strand_id
1 'polypeptide(L)'
;MVPNGSRRSPWHDYSRHAVYLVTLIRGPQTNPFSEFVFDSESGRRTLDLNLLPEGEHVDDAIQVIEKSFEGVEILMYEILPDYAIFVIHNASRDALTLQQLIFWIKQEANRRYINRITEICEPDPEGDYLTSLFTGGYEDRIARRKSDVDRFVAHVEKAAAHYDYHFRHPGFRRRFVITSKDGRNFEGFGNPLLLDDPQISAVRVSSRFSSEELLKRKSDWFRTTLNGGVLVSPFVSGAEYKVRRWALENGGRLIILKHNGFGPSFSLEPELASAIDSGRVLLLAPTNYDPNLSRPGRELCMAMNATAEQIASHGFIAGSEA
;
A
#
# COMPACT_ATOMS: atom_id res chain seq x y z
N MET A 1 -6.52 14.50 2.22
CA MET A 1 -5.45 15.32 1.63
C MET A 1 -4.99 14.57 0.38
N VAL A 2 -5.37 15.03 -0.80
CA VAL A 2 -5.01 14.39 -2.08
C VAL A 2 -3.51 14.60 -2.30
N PRO A 3 -2.72 13.55 -2.54
CA PRO A 3 -1.31 13.73 -2.88
C PRO A 3 -1.22 14.41 -4.23
N ASN A 4 -0.76 15.64 -4.25
CA ASN A 4 -0.43 16.36 -5.47
C ASN A 4 0.82 15.73 -6.11
N GLY A 5 0.68 15.22 -7.31
CA GLY A 5 1.77 14.80 -8.18
C GLY A 5 2.01 13.28 -8.19
N SER A 6 2.04 12.70 -9.38
CA SER A 6 2.45 11.31 -9.60
C SER A 6 3.84 11.09 -9.00
N ARG A 7 3.95 10.27 -7.95
CA ARG A 7 5.23 9.83 -7.38
C ARG A 7 5.91 8.83 -8.30
N ARG A 8 6.25 9.26 -9.50
CA ARG A 8 6.98 8.42 -10.45
C ARG A 8 8.42 8.27 -10.02
N SER A 9 8.93 7.06 -10.17
CA SER A 9 10.35 6.81 -9.99
C SER A 9 11.15 7.52 -11.10
N PRO A 10 11.95 8.54 -10.79
CA PRO A 10 12.72 9.25 -11.81
C PRO A 10 13.84 8.39 -12.42
N TRP A 11 14.07 7.20 -11.88
CA TRP A 11 15.12 6.26 -12.32
C TRP A 11 14.58 5.07 -13.10
N HIS A 12 13.26 5.03 -13.38
CA HIS A 12 12.64 3.93 -14.11
C HIS A 12 12.20 4.38 -15.49
N ASP A 13 12.59 3.62 -16.48
CA ASP A 13 12.13 3.79 -17.85
C ASP A 13 10.81 3.03 -18.04
N TYR A 14 9.72 3.75 -18.03
CA TYR A 14 8.36 3.22 -18.10
C TYR A 14 7.97 2.66 -19.49
N SER A 15 8.86 2.77 -20.49
CA SER A 15 8.71 2.11 -21.80
C SER A 15 9.26 0.68 -21.82
N ARG A 16 9.98 0.28 -20.78
CA ARG A 16 10.53 -1.08 -20.66
C ARG A 16 9.48 -2.08 -20.18
N HIS A 17 9.70 -3.34 -20.58
CA HIS A 17 8.92 -4.45 -20.06
C HIS A 17 9.04 -4.54 -18.55
N ALA A 18 7.91 -4.42 -17.86
CA ALA A 18 7.86 -4.48 -16.41
C ALA A 18 6.45 -4.82 -15.91
N VAL A 19 6.38 -5.26 -14.65
CA VAL A 19 5.12 -5.46 -13.95
C VAL A 19 4.92 -4.33 -12.97
N TYR A 20 3.73 -3.78 -12.96
CA TYR A 20 3.35 -2.66 -12.10
C TYR A 20 2.11 -3.02 -11.27
N LEU A 21 2.10 -2.59 -10.02
CA LEU A 21 0.88 -2.47 -9.22
C LEU A 21 0.38 -1.04 -9.38
N VAL A 22 -0.85 -0.88 -9.86
CA VAL A 22 -1.44 0.43 -10.17
C VAL A 22 -2.70 0.65 -9.35
N THR A 23 -2.90 1.88 -8.87
CA THR A 23 -4.13 2.31 -8.21
C THR A 23 -4.72 3.53 -8.92
N LEU A 24 -5.98 3.42 -9.34
CA LEU A 24 -6.77 4.50 -9.94
C LEU A 24 -7.81 4.98 -8.94
N ILE A 25 -7.68 6.21 -8.47
CA ILE A 25 -8.57 6.78 -7.46
C ILE A 25 -9.81 7.37 -8.13
N ARG A 26 -10.97 7.10 -7.57
CA ARG A 26 -12.27 7.61 -7.98
C ARG A 26 -12.29 9.14 -7.95
N GLY A 27 -12.99 9.73 -8.90
CA GLY A 27 -13.26 11.16 -8.93
C GLY A 27 -14.15 11.61 -7.75
N PRO A 28 -13.94 12.81 -7.20
CA PRO A 28 -14.64 13.24 -5.99
C PRO A 28 -16.17 13.46 -6.18
N GLN A 29 -16.61 13.64 -7.41
CA GLN A 29 -18.04 13.84 -7.76
C GLN A 29 -18.68 12.59 -8.38
N THR A 30 -17.93 11.48 -8.46
CA THR A 30 -18.41 10.21 -9.02
C THR A 30 -18.99 9.36 -7.91
N ASN A 31 -20.06 8.60 -8.20
CA ASN A 31 -20.57 7.58 -7.27
C ASN A 31 -19.50 6.51 -7.01
N PRO A 32 -19.62 5.74 -5.91
CA PRO A 32 -18.73 4.62 -5.66
C PRO A 32 -18.69 3.64 -6.85
N PHE A 33 -17.53 3.01 -7.07
CA PHE A 33 -17.40 1.98 -8.12
C PHE A 33 -18.04 0.65 -7.73
N SER A 34 -18.10 0.36 -6.44
CA SER A 34 -18.65 -0.87 -5.90
C SER A 34 -19.22 -0.66 -4.51
N GLU A 35 -19.95 -1.63 -4.04
CA GLU A 35 -20.45 -1.70 -2.67
C GLU A 35 -20.22 -3.10 -2.10
N PHE A 36 -20.05 -3.19 -0.78
CA PHE A 36 -19.93 -4.48 -0.11
C PHE A 36 -21.30 -5.17 0.00
N VAL A 37 -21.32 -6.44 -0.28
CA VAL A 37 -22.52 -7.27 -0.11
C VAL A 37 -22.75 -7.55 1.38
N PHE A 38 -24.02 -7.55 1.80
CA PHE A 38 -24.43 -7.95 3.13
C PHE A 38 -25.06 -9.34 3.07
N ASP A 39 -24.60 -10.21 3.96
CA ASP A 39 -25.24 -11.50 4.15
C ASP A 39 -26.69 -11.32 4.61
N SER A 40 -27.65 -11.88 3.86
CA SER A 40 -29.09 -11.68 4.11
C SER A 40 -29.60 -12.34 5.39
N GLU A 41 -28.92 -13.38 5.89
CA GLU A 41 -29.35 -14.10 7.10
C GLU A 41 -28.77 -13.45 8.37
N SER A 42 -27.48 -13.11 8.35
CA SER A 42 -26.80 -12.53 9.51
C SER A 42 -26.83 -11.00 9.57
N GLY A 43 -27.15 -10.33 8.44
CA GLY A 43 -27.03 -8.90 8.27
C GLY A 43 -25.59 -8.38 8.34
N ARG A 44 -24.60 -9.27 8.30
CA ARG A 44 -23.18 -8.93 8.36
C ARG A 44 -22.64 -8.60 6.97
N ARG A 45 -21.78 -7.63 6.91
CA ARG A 45 -21.01 -7.28 5.70
C ARG A 45 -20.07 -8.42 5.35
N THR A 46 -20.14 -8.89 4.12
CA THR A 46 -19.17 -9.85 3.55
C THR A 46 -17.98 -9.09 2.96
N LEU A 47 -16.98 -9.81 2.47
CA LEU A 47 -15.87 -9.21 1.70
C LEU A 47 -16.17 -9.22 0.18
N ASP A 48 -17.31 -9.73 -0.23
CA ASP A 48 -17.73 -9.72 -1.62
C ASP A 48 -18.16 -8.31 -2.03
N LEU A 49 -17.81 -7.93 -3.23
CA LEU A 49 -18.10 -6.63 -3.82
C LEU A 49 -19.09 -6.79 -4.97
N ASN A 50 -20.12 -5.93 -4.97
CA ASN A 50 -21.04 -5.78 -6.07
C ASN A 50 -20.67 -4.51 -6.84
N LEU A 51 -20.40 -4.63 -8.14
CA LEU A 51 -20.08 -3.48 -8.97
C LEU A 51 -21.31 -2.59 -9.15
N LEU A 52 -21.10 -1.30 -9.00
CA LEU A 52 -22.07 -0.28 -9.37
C LEU A 52 -21.85 0.14 -10.83
N PRO A 53 -22.77 0.87 -11.45
CA PRO A 53 -22.67 1.22 -12.88
C PRO A 53 -21.34 1.90 -13.27
N GLU A 54 -20.79 2.73 -12.40
CA GLU A 54 -19.50 3.38 -12.60
C GLU A 54 -18.35 2.36 -12.57
N GLY A 55 -18.44 1.37 -11.68
CA GLY A 55 -17.48 0.28 -11.56
C GLY A 55 -17.52 -0.69 -12.75
N GLU A 56 -18.70 -0.97 -13.30
CA GLU A 56 -18.86 -1.80 -14.52
C GLU A 56 -18.07 -1.19 -15.70
N HIS A 57 -18.09 0.15 -15.84
CA HIS A 57 -17.31 0.81 -16.90
C HIS A 57 -15.80 0.74 -16.69
N VAL A 58 -15.37 0.70 -15.43
CA VAL A 58 -13.95 0.50 -15.07
C VAL A 58 -13.55 -0.94 -15.34
N ASP A 59 -14.38 -1.90 -14.96
CA ASP A 59 -14.19 -3.33 -15.19
C ASP A 59 -14.05 -3.63 -16.69
N ASP A 60 -15.00 -3.18 -17.48
CA ASP A 60 -14.99 -3.30 -18.94
C ASP A 60 -13.71 -2.74 -19.56
N ALA A 61 -13.23 -1.58 -19.10
CA ALA A 61 -12.02 -0.96 -19.63
C ALA A 61 -10.76 -1.77 -19.27
N ILE A 62 -10.71 -2.33 -18.06
CA ILE A 62 -9.62 -3.21 -17.62
C ILE A 62 -9.61 -4.50 -18.43
N GLN A 63 -10.77 -5.14 -18.64
CA GLN A 63 -10.86 -6.40 -19.38
C GLN A 63 -10.54 -6.27 -20.88
N VAL A 64 -10.77 -5.10 -21.45
CA VAL A 64 -10.57 -4.89 -22.90
C VAL A 64 -9.12 -4.50 -23.24
N ILE A 65 -8.31 -4.04 -22.27
CA ILE A 65 -6.96 -3.56 -22.54
C ILE A 65 -6.06 -4.64 -23.15
N GLU A 66 -6.17 -5.88 -22.68
CA GLU A 66 -5.37 -7.01 -23.19
C GLU A 66 -5.66 -7.32 -24.66
N LYS A 67 -6.92 -7.13 -25.07
CA LYS A 67 -7.35 -7.31 -26.44
C LYS A 67 -6.94 -6.13 -27.35
N SER A 68 -6.70 -4.97 -26.74
CA SER A 68 -6.35 -3.74 -27.44
C SER A 68 -4.86 -3.59 -27.68
N PHE A 69 -4.01 -4.23 -26.85
CA PHE A 69 -2.57 -4.06 -26.93
C PHE A 69 -1.85 -5.40 -26.75
N GLU A 70 -1.18 -5.85 -27.81
CA GLU A 70 -0.39 -7.09 -27.77
C GLU A 70 0.75 -6.98 -26.77
N GLY A 71 0.87 -7.97 -25.88
CA GLY A 71 1.89 -8.01 -24.84
C GLY A 71 1.55 -7.22 -23.57
N VAL A 72 0.31 -6.75 -23.44
CA VAL A 72 -0.23 -6.20 -22.18
C VAL A 72 -1.13 -7.24 -21.54
N GLU A 73 -0.93 -7.49 -20.25
CA GLU A 73 -1.68 -8.50 -19.48
C GLU A 73 -2.05 -7.94 -18.10
N ILE A 74 -3.28 -8.17 -17.66
CA ILE A 74 -3.75 -7.87 -16.30
C ILE A 74 -3.69 -9.16 -15.47
N LEU A 75 -2.72 -9.23 -14.57
CA LEU A 75 -2.48 -10.44 -13.77
C LEU A 75 -3.53 -10.60 -12.66
N MET A 76 -4.00 -9.51 -12.11
CA MET A 76 -5.01 -9.46 -11.04
C MET A 76 -5.59 -8.06 -10.94
N TYR A 77 -6.86 -7.91 -10.58
CA TYR A 77 -7.46 -6.62 -10.26
C TYR A 77 -8.60 -6.75 -9.26
N GLU A 78 -8.90 -5.63 -8.58
CA GLU A 78 -10.05 -5.47 -7.69
C GLU A 78 -10.61 -4.05 -7.83
N ILE A 79 -11.94 -3.91 -7.84
CA ILE A 79 -12.64 -2.63 -7.97
C ILE A 79 -13.37 -2.33 -6.66
N LEU A 80 -12.77 -1.48 -5.86
CA LEU A 80 -13.24 -1.08 -4.54
C LEU A 80 -14.12 0.17 -4.62
N PRO A 81 -14.86 0.54 -3.59
CA PRO A 81 -15.75 1.70 -3.64
C PRO A 81 -15.07 3.00 -4.09
N ASP A 82 -13.83 3.25 -3.67
CA ASP A 82 -13.13 4.50 -3.88
C ASP A 82 -11.94 4.43 -4.85
N TYR A 83 -11.54 3.24 -5.27
CA TYR A 83 -10.43 3.06 -6.21
C TYR A 83 -10.47 1.70 -6.89
N ALA A 84 -9.85 1.61 -8.07
CA ALA A 84 -9.50 0.34 -8.70
C ALA A 84 -8.01 0.09 -8.52
N ILE A 85 -7.65 -1.15 -8.17
CA ILE A 85 -6.27 -1.59 -7.99
C ILE A 85 -6.00 -2.82 -8.86
N PHE A 86 -4.90 -2.83 -9.59
CA PHE A 86 -4.57 -3.93 -10.47
C PHE A 86 -3.08 -4.12 -10.66
N VAL A 87 -2.71 -5.34 -11.04
CA VAL A 87 -1.35 -5.71 -11.44
C VAL A 87 -1.32 -5.82 -12.97
N ILE A 88 -0.57 -4.94 -13.63
CA ILE A 88 -0.41 -4.92 -15.08
C ILE A 88 1.01 -5.31 -15.47
N HIS A 89 1.13 -6.29 -16.36
CA HIS A 89 2.37 -6.62 -17.04
C HIS A 89 2.40 -5.89 -18.39
N ASN A 90 3.35 -4.99 -18.55
CA ASN A 90 3.59 -4.30 -19.80
C ASN A 90 4.80 -4.92 -20.52
N ALA A 91 4.53 -5.76 -21.50
CA ALA A 91 5.51 -6.29 -22.45
C ALA A 91 5.13 -5.91 -23.89
N SER A 92 4.48 -4.74 -24.04
CA SER A 92 3.99 -4.25 -25.32
C SER A 92 5.11 -4.15 -26.35
N ARG A 93 4.88 -4.70 -27.55
CA ARG A 93 5.80 -4.58 -28.68
C ARG A 93 5.88 -3.17 -29.25
N ASP A 94 4.83 -2.38 -29.06
CA ASP A 94 4.74 -0.99 -29.53
C ASP A 94 5.45 -0.01 -28.58
N ALA A 95 6.23 -0.51 -27.62
CA ALA A 95 6.95 0.27 -26.60
C ALA A 95 6.05 1.29 -25.85
N LEU A 96 4.79 0.94 -25.63
CA LEU A 96 3.85 1.77 -24.88
C LEU A 96 4.32 1.96 -23.44
N THR A 97 4.28 3.18 -22.99
CA THR A 97 4.58 3.48 -21.58
C THR A 97 3.39 3.13 -20.68
N LEU A 98 3.66 2.82 -19.42
CA LEU A 98 2.58 2.64 -18.42
C LEU A 98 1.60 3.82 -18.45
N GLN A 99 2.10 5.05 -18.62
CA GLN A 99 1.25 6.25 -18.67
C GLN A 99 0.24 6.20 -19.83
N GLN A 100 0.67 5.76 -21.01
CA GLN A 100 -0.21 5.64 -22.16
C GLN A 100 -1.28 4.57 -21.95
N LEU A 101 -0.90 3.42 -21.33
CA LEU A 101 -1.85 2.36 -20.98
C LEU A 101 -2.89 2.84 -19.95
N ILE A 102 -2.44 3.53 -18.89
CA ILE A 102 -3.35 4.07 -17.88
C ILE A 102 -4.25 5.17 -18.45
N PHE A 103 -3.70 6.03 -19.30
CA PHE A 103 -4.48 7.04 -20.02
C PHE A 103 -5.58 6.38 -20.87
N TRP A 104 -5.23 5.31 -21.58
CA TRP A 104 -6.19 4.57 -22.40
C TRP A 104 -7.31 3.93 -21.54
N ILE A 105 -6.97 3.25 -20.43
CA ILE A 105 -7.97 2.67 -19.51
C ILE A 105 -8.94 3.77 -19.03
N LYS A 106 -8.40 4.89 -18.59
CA LYS A 106 -9.22 6.01 -18.11
C LYS A 106 -10.13 6.60 -19.20
N GLN A 107 -9.61 6.75 -20.40
CA GLN A 107 -10.38 7.26 -21.54
C GLN A 107 -11.50 6.29 -21.94
N GLU A 108 -11.21 4.99 -21.99
CA GLU A 108 -12.21 3.99 -22.35
C GLU A 108 -13.32 3.90 -21.32
N ALA A 109 -12.99 3.87 -20.02
CA ALA A 109 -13.98 3.89 -18.94
C ALA A 109 -14.83 5.17 -18.96
N ASN A 110 -14.20 6.34 -19.09
CA ASN A 110 -14.91 7.63 -19.18
C ASN A 110 -15.80 7.70 -20.41
N ARG A 111 -15.36 7.22 -21.58
CA ARG A 111 -16.16 7.18 -22.81
C ARG A 111 -17.45 6.38 -22.62
N ARG A 112 -17.35 5.19 -22.00
CA ARG A 112 -18.50 4.33 -21.70
C ARG A 112 -19.46 5.00 -20.70
N TYR A 113 -18.91 5.59 -19.66
CA TYR A 113 -19.67 6.32 -18.64
C TYR A 113 -20.44 7.50 -19.23
N ILE A 114 -19.79 8.33 -20.05
CA ILE A 114 -20.43 9.48 -20.72
C ILE A 114 -21.53 9.02 -21.66
N ASN A 115 -21.28 8.01 -22.48
CA ASN A 115 -22.30 7.46 -23.39
C ASN A 115 -23.55 7.02 -22.63
N ARG A 116 -23.37 6.35 -21.49
CA ARG A 116 -24.52 5.92 -20.64
C ARG A 116 -25.26 7.09 -20.05
N ILE A 117 -24.58 8.12 -19.57
CA ILE A 117 -25.24 9.33 -19.03
C ILE A 117 -26.03 10.03 -20.13
N THR A 118 -25.49 10.20 -21.31
CA THR A 118 -26.16 10.85 -22.44
C THR A 118 -27.35 10.08 -22.98
N GLU A 119 -27.39 8.75 -22.78
CA GLU A 119 -28.56 7.90 -23.10
C GLU A 119 -29.69 8.07 -22.07
N ILE A 120 -29.37 8.37 -20.82
CA ILE A 120 -30.33 8.42 -19.70
C ILE A 120 -30.82 9.85 -19.43
N CYS A 121 -29.95 10.83 -19.62
CA CYS A 121 -30.24 12.25 -19.34
C CYS A 121 -30.26 13.06 -20.62
N GLU A 122 -31.29 13.90 -20.80
CA GLU A 122 -31.23 14.94 -21.82
C GLU A 122 -30.07 15.91 -21.48
N PRO A 123 -29.27 16.32 -22.47
CA PRO A 123 -28.14 17.23 -22.22
C PRO A 123 -28.66 18.58 -21.70
N ASP A 124 -28.27 18.91 -20.47
CA ASP A 124 -28.53 20.25 -19.94
C ASP A 124 -27.60 21.24 -20.66
N PRO A 125 -28.10 22.29 -21.29
CA PRO A 125 -27.31 23.24 -22.03
C PRO A 125 -26.25 24.01 -21.21
N GLU A 126 -26.43 24.06 -19.89
CA GLU A 126 -25.53 24.73 -18.95
C GLU A 126 -24.73 23.78 -18.05
N GLY A 127 -24.90 22.44 -18.25
CA GLY A 127 -24.36 21.43 -17.35
C GLY A 127 -22.94 21.06 -17.65
N ASP A 128 -22.10 21.21 -16.66
CA ASP A 128 -20.72 20.71 -16.62
C ASP A 128 -20.74 19.18 -16.32
N TYR A 129 -21.34 18.37 -17.24
CA TYR A 129 -21.61 16.93 -17.05
C TYR A 129 -20.38 16.02 -17.18
N LEU A 130 -19.22 16.59 -17.42
CA LEU A 130 -18.03 15.80 -17.68
C LEU A 130 -17.17 15.62 -16.43
N THR A 131 -17.76 15.09 -15.38
CA THR A 131 -16.96 14.62 -14.25
C THR A 131 -16.26 13.33 -14.67
N SER A 132 -14.94 13.35 -14.67
CA SER A 132 -14.15 12.17 -14.90
C SER A 132 -14.41 11.12 -13.79
N LEU A 133 -14.55 9.85 -14.17
CA LEU A 133 -14.63 8.74 -13.21
C LEU A 133 -13.45 8.72 -12.23
N PHE A 134 -12.31 9.30 -12.61
CA PHE A 134 -11.08 9.24 -11.86
C PHE A 134 -10.52 10.62 -11.51
N THR A 135 -9.75 10.68 -10.45
CA THR A 135 -8.85 11.83 -10.19
C THR A 135 -7.77 11.96 -11.26
N GLY A 136 -7.11 13.13 -11.33
CA GLY A 136 -6.14 13.46 -12.38
C GLY A 136 -4.83 12.69 -12.39
N GLY A 137 -4.62 11.70 -11.52
CA GLY A 137 -3.37 10.94 -11.45
C GLY A 137 -3.59 9.43 -11.33
N TYR A 138 -2.53 8.73 -10.99
CA TYR A 138 -2.55 7.34 -10.56
C TYR A 138 -1.33 7.09 -9.67
N GLU A 139 -1.41 6.05 -8.84
CA GLU A 139 -0.26 5.58 -8.08
C GLU A 139 0.28 4.31 -8.73
N ASP A 140 1.60 4.17 -8.79
CA ASP A 140 2.24 2.97 -9.32
C ASP A 140 3.38 2.49 -8.44
N ARG A 141 3.60 1.16 -8.44
CA ARG A 141 4.77 0.50 -7.87
C ARG A 141 5.32 -0.48 -8.87
N ILE A 142 6.64 -0.55 -8.96
CA ILE A 142 7.36 -1.33 -9.97
C ILE A 142 7.86 -2.61 -9.32
N ALA A 143 7.54 -3.77 -9.91
CA ALA A 143 8.14 -5.04 -9.53
C ALA A 143 9.61 -5.07 -9.98
N ARG A 144 10.53 -5.30 -9.05
CA ARG A 144 11.98 -5.38 -9.32
C ARG A 144 12.48 -6.81 -9.37
N ARG A 145 11.72 -7.74 -8.81
CA ARG A 145 12.03 -9.17 -8.72
C ARG A 145 10.76 -9.97 -9.01
N LYS A 146 10.93 -11.20 -9.41
CA LYS A 146 9.78 -12.10 -9.60
C LYS A 146 8.90 -12.21 -8.35
N SER A 147 9.52 -12.27 -7.16
CA SER A 147 8.79 -12.31 -5.89
C SER A 147 7.96 -11.05 -5.61
N ASP A 148 8.25 -9.92 -6.23
CA ASP A 148 7.43 -8.71 -6.08
C ASP A 148 6.11 -8.85 -6.84
N VAL A 149 6.12 -9.59 -7.97
CA VAL A 149 4.90 -9.88 -8.74
C VAL A 149 3.92 -10.71 -7.92
N ASP A 150 4.40 -11.80 -7.31
CA ASP A 150 3.57 -12.67 -6.46
C ASP A 150 2.97 -11.87 -5.28
N ARG A 151 3.76 -10.95 -4.71
CA ARG A 151 3.30 -10.06 -3.63
C ARG A 151 2.28 -9.03 -4.09
N PHE A 152 2.43 -8.50 -5.30
CA PHE A 152 1.47 -7.57 -5.87
C PHE A 152 0.12 -8.25 -6.09
N VAL A 153 0.13 -9.46 -6.66
CA VAL A 153 -1.08 -10.27 -6.83
C VAL A 153 -1.74 -10.54 -5.47
N ALA A 154 -1.00 -11.07 -4.50
CA ALA A 154 -1.52 -11.32 -3.15
C ALA A 154 -2.02 -10.06 -2.43
N HIS A 155 -1.46 -8.89 -2.72
CA HIS A 155 -1.92 -7.61 -2.18
C HIS A 155 -3.27 -7.20 -2.78
N VAL A 156 -3.47 -7.41 -4.08
CA VAL A 156 -4.76 -7.14 -4.74
C VAL A 156 -5.83 -8.12 -4.27
N GLU A 157 -5.51 -9.41 -4.11
CA GLU A 157 -6.43 -10.41 -3.53
C GLU A 157 -6.96 -10.03 -2.14
N LYS A 158 -6.16 -9.31 -1.35
CA LYS A 158 -6.55 -8.84 -0.01
C LYS A 158 -7.15 -7.43 0.00
N ALA A 159 -7.30 -6.78 -1.14
CA ALA A 159 -7.67 -5.37 -1.19
C ALA A 159 -9.03 -5.07 -0.55
N ALA A 160 -10.02 -5.95 -0.76
CA ALA A 160 -11.35 -5.81 -0.12
C ALA A 160 -11.27 -5.91 1.40
N ALA A 161 -10.50 -6.85 1.94
CA ALA A 161 -10.28 -6.99 3.38
C ALA A 161 -9.54 -5.79 3.98
N HIS A 162 -8.53 -5.27 3.28
CA HIS A 162 -7.80 -4.07 3.70
C HIS A 162 -8.71 -2.83 3.70
N TYR A 163 -9.57 -2.69 2.69
CA TYR A 163 -10.55 -1.60 2.62
C TYR A 163 -11.55 -1.67 3.77
N ASP A 164 -12.13 -2.86 4.02
CA ASP A 164 -13.07 -3.08 5.12
C ASP A 164 -12.43 -2.81 6.48
N TYR A 165 -11.18 -3.25 6.68
CA TYR A 165 -10.43 -2.94 7.90
C TYR A 165 -10.27 -1.42 8.11
N HIS A 166 -9.87 -0.68 7.07
CA HIS A 166 -9.76 0.79 7.14
C HIS A 166 -11.10 1.45 7.44
N PHE A 167 -12.18 0.96 6.84
CA PHE A 167 -13.53 1.48 7.07
C PHE A 167 -13.98 1.29 8.53
N ARG A 168 -13.73 0.11 9.10
CA ARG A 168 -14.09 -0.18 10.50
C ARG A 168 -13.18 0.53 11.51
N HIS A 169 -11.99 0.89 11.10
CA HIS A 169 -10.96 1.47 11.97
C HIS A 169 -10.42 2.79 11.40
N PRO A 170 -11.24 3.85 11.41
CA PRO A 170 -10.86 5.15 10.82
C PRO A 170 -9.72 5.86 11.56
N GLY A 171 -9.32 5.38 12.74
CA GLY A 171 -8.17 5.87 13.49
C GLY A 171 -7.25 4.72 13.93
N PHE A 172 -5.94 4.91 13.75
CA PHE A 172 -4.94 3.88 14.04
C PHE A 172 -4.38 3.93 15.48
N ARG A 173 -4.97 4.70 16.38
CA ARG A 173 -4.53 4.82 17.80
C ARG A 173 -5.11 3.73 18.68
N ARG A 174 -4.88 2.48 18.32
CA ARG A 174 -5.33 1.35 19.14
C ARG A 174 -4.21 0.32 19.32
N ARG A 175 -4.28 -0.45 20.40
CA ARG A 175 -3.44 -1.62 20.65
C ARG A 175 -4.15 -2.88 20.16
N PHE A 176 -3.37 -3.83 19.68
CA PHE A 176 -3.83 -5.15 19.26
C PHE A 176 -2.68 -6.14 19.39
N VAL A 177 -2.99 -7.44 19.33
CA VAL A 177 -1.97 -8.50 19.39
C VAL A 177 -1.82 -9.12 18.00
N ILE A 178 -0.57 -9.35 17.62
CA ILE A 178 -0.20 -10.03 16.35
C ILE A 178 0.63 -11.25 16.71
N THR A 179 0.31 -12.38 16.08
CA THR A 179 1.11 -13.60 16.18
C THR A 179 1.94 -13.77 14.90
N SER A 180 3.26 -13.89 15.03
CA SER A 180 4.15 -14.21 13.91
C SER A 180 4.02 -15.67 13.49
N LYS A 181 4.47 -16.00 12.27
CA LYS A 181 4.44 -17.39 11.76
C LYS A 181 5.16 -18.42 12.64
N ASP A 182 6.15 -17.98 13.40
CA ASP A 182 6.87 -18.82 14.37
C ASP A 182 6.22 -18.86 15.76
N GLY A 183 4.98 -18.35 15.89
CA GLY A 183 4.17 -18.40 17.11
C GLY A 183 4.49 -17.33 18.16
N ARG A 184 5.37 -16.37 17.88
CA ARG A 184 5.66 -15.27 18.81
C ARG A 184 4.56 -14.21 18.78
N ASN A 185 4.14 -13.76 19.95
CA ASN A 185 3.15 -12.69 20.08
C ASN A 185 3.83 -11.33 20.23
N PHE A 186 3.28 -10.35 19.53
CA PHE A 186 3.68 -8.95 19.59
C PHE A 186 2.47 -8.08 19.90
N GLU A 187 2.65 -7.04 20.70
CA GLU A 187 1.67 -5.98 20.84
C GLU A 187 1.92 -4.93 19.76
N GLY A 188 0.89 -4.63 18.96
CA GLY A 188 0.91 -3.63 17.91
C GLY A 188 0.21 -2.34 18.34
N PHE A 189 0.67 -1.21 17.80
CA PHE A 189 0.01 0.09 17.90
C PHE A 189 0.19 0.85 16.57
N GLY A 190 -0.90 1.22 15.91
CA GLY A 190 -0.86 1.85 14.61
C GLY A 190 -1.54 1.00 13.52
N ASN A 191 -1.05 1.08 12.28
CA ASN A 191 -1.65 0.41 11.13
C ASN A 191 -1.10 -1.00 10.90
N PRO A 192 -1.84 -2.09 11.23
CA PRO A 192 -1.37 -3.46 11.02
C PRO A 192 -1.22 -3.83 9.53
N LEU A 193 -1.97 -3.19 8.63
CA LEU A 193 -1.93 -3.48 7.20
C LEU A 193 -0.56 -3.19 6.56
N LEU A 194 0.32 -2.48 7.25
CA LEU A 194 1.70 -2.29 6.80
C LEU A 194 2.50 -3.59 6.74
N LEU A 195 2.07 -4.63 7.47
CA LEU A 195 2.68 -5.96 7.43
C LEU A 195 2.36 -6.73 6.14
N ASP A 196 1.24 -6.39 5.51
CA ASP A 196 0.81 -6.96 4.22
C ASP A 196 1.27 -6.13 3.01
N ASP A 197 2.05 -5.05 3.23
CA ASP A 197 2.55 -4.25 2.12
C ASP A 197 3.46 -5.09 1.22
N PRO A 198 3.25 -5.06 -0.12
CA PRO A 198 4.01 -5.92 -1.03
C PRO A 198 5.49 -5.54 -1.14
N GLN A 199 5.89 -4.35 -0.66
CA GLN A 199 7.27 -3.86 -0.73
C GLN A 199 7.76 -3.40 0.65
N ILE A 200 8.18 -4.35 1.47
CA ILE A 200 8.80 -4.07 2.77
C ILE A 200 10.31 -4.24 2.66
N SER A 201 11.08 -3.27 3.18
CA SER A 201 12.55 -3.33 3.24
C SER A 201 13.05 -3.17 4.67
N ALA A 202 13.88 -4.12 5.13
CA ALA A 202 14.54 -3.99 6.41
C ALA A 202 15.67 -2.95 6.36
N VAL A 203 15.66 -2.03 7.34
CA VAL A 203 16.75 -1.07 7.53
C VAL A 203 17.68 -1.61 8.61
N ARG A 204 18.89 -1.92 8.21
CA ARG A 204 19.95 -2.38 9.11
C ARG A 204 21.27 -1.74 8.73
N VAL A 205 21.92 -1.09 9.67
CA VAL A 205 23.25 -0.54 9.50
C VAL A 205 24.24 -1.35 10.34
N SER A 206 25.25 -1.88 9.70
CA SER A 206 26.32 -2.65 10.34
C SER A 206 27.65 -1.91 10.20
N SER A 207 28.45 -1.93 11.26
CA SER A 207 29.84 -1.44 11.22
C SER A 207 30.76 -2.23 10.26
N ARG A 208 30.28 -3.39 9.78
CA ARG A 208 31.01 -4.22 8.81
C ARG A 208 30.74 -3.83 7.36
N PHE A 209 29.79 -2.96 7.10
CA PHE A 209 29.51 -2.51 5.74
C PHE A 209 30.60 -1.56 5.25
N SER A 210 31.05 -1.76 4.03
CA SER A 210 31.84 -0.78 3.32
C SER A 210 31.04 0.49 3.07
N SER A 211 31.71 1.60 2.83
CA SER A 211 31.03 2.87 2.49
C SER A 211 30.16 2.73 1.23
N GLU A 212 30.60 1.95 0.25
CA GLU A 212 29.86 1.68 -0.98
C GLU A 212 28.60 0.85 -0.73
N GLU A 213 28.72 -0.24 0.07
CA GLU A 213 27.54 -1.03 0.47
C GLU A 213 26.51 -0.19 1.23
N LEU A 214 26.96 0.65 2.15
CA LEU A 214 26.07 1.51 2.91
C LEU A 214 25.36 2.52 2.00
N LEU A 215 26.09 3.10 1.04
CA LEU A 215 25.50 4.03 0.08
C LEU A 215 24.44 3.35 -0.80
N LYS A 216 24.73 2.15 -1.31
CA LYS A 216 23.79 1.35 -2.09
C LYS A 216 22.53 1.03 -1.28
N ARG A 217 22.66 0.54 -0.03
CA ARG A 217 21.53 0.25 0.85
C ARG A 217 20.69 1.48 1.16
N LYS A 218 21.31 2.62 1.43
CA LYS A 218 20.60 3.89 1.63
C LYS A 218 19.80 4.28 0.39
N SER A 219 20.40 4.16 -0.79
CA SER A 219 19.70 4.42 -2.05
C SER A 219 18.47 3.50 -2.21
N ASP A 220 18.59 2.21 -1.85
CA ASP A 220 17.49 1.26 -1.92
C ASP A 220 16.37 1.60 -0.91
N TRP A 221 16.71 1.99 0.34
CA TRP A 221 15.71 2.41 1.33
C TRP A 221 14.99 3.70 0.89
N PHE A 222 15.73 4.68 0.38
CA PHE A 222 15.14 5.92 -0.13
C PHE A 222 14.20 5.63 -1.31
N ARG A 223 14.61 4.76 -2.22
CA ARG A 223 13.81 4.34 -3.35
C ARG A 223 12.54 3.60 -2.90
N THR A 224 12.65 2.71 -1.90
CA THR A 224 11.49 2.04 -1.29
C THR A 224 10.51 3.05 -0.72
N THR A 225 10.99 4.04 0.06
CA THR A 225 10.16 5.11 0.63
C THR A 225 9.46 5.93 -0.44
N LEU A 226 10.19 6.39 -1.45
CA LEU A 226 9.64 7.24 -2.52
C LEU A 226 8.63 6.50 -3.40
N ASN A 227 8.76 5.18 -3.52
CA ASN A 227 7.80 4.33 -4.24
C ASN A 227 6.63 3.85 -3.35
N GLY A 228 6.41 4.44 -2.17
CA GLY A 228 5.32 4.09 -1.28
C GLY A 228 5.46 2.75 -0.57
N GLY A 229 6.64 2.11 -0.59
CA GLY A 229 6.93 0.91 0.19
C GLY A 229 7.14 1.21 1.67
N VAL A 230 7.33 0.16 2.47
CA VAL A 230 7.46 0.22 3.93
C VAL A 230 8.91 -0.08 4.34
N LEU A 231 9.45 0.70 5.27
CA LEU A 231 10.71 0.40 5.93
C LEU A 231 10.45 -0.20 7.31
N VAL A 232 11.15 -1.28 7.65
CA VAL A 232 11.05 -1.92 8.97
C VAL A 232 12.40 -1.96 9.66
N SER A 233 12.45 -1.55 10.93
CA SER A 233 13.68 -1.59 11.76
C SER A 233 13.35 -1.30 13.22
N PRO A 234 14.21 -1.66 14.17
CA PRO A 234 14.20 -1.07 15.50
C PRO A 234 14.66 0.39 15.54
N PHE A 235 15.37 0.88 14.51
CA PHE A 235 15.92 2.24 14.40
C PHE A 235 16.71 2.69 15.64
N VAL A 236 17.51 1.77 16.21
CA VAL A 236 18.26 2.02 17.46
C VAL A 236 19.56 2.79 17.20
N SER A 237 20.26 2.51 16.10
CA SER A 237 21.49 3.20 15.78
C SER A 237 21.25 4.62 15.25
N GLY A 238 22.17 5.55 15.51
CA GLY A 238 22.05 6.92 15.00
C GLY A 238 21.95 7.00 13.47
N ALA A 239 22.52 6.05 12.75
CA ALA A 239 22.41 5.98 11.30
C ALA A 239 21.02 5.50 10.84
N GLU A 240 20.44 4.51 11.51
CA GLU A 240 19.06 4.05 11.27
C GLU A 240 18.04 5.11 11.65
N TYR A 241 18.27 5.82 12.77
CA TYR A 241 17.42 6.94 13.18
C TYR A 241 17.36 8.05 12.12
N LYS A 242 18.49 8.36 11.47
CA LYS A 242 18.52 9.32 10.35
C LYS A 242 17.67 8.84 9.16
N VAL A 243 17.67 7.54 8.86
CA VAL A 243 16.81 6.97 7.82
C VAL A 243 15.33 7.08 8.22
N ARG A 244 14.97 6.74 9.47
CA ARG A 244 13.62 6.90 10.01
C ARG A 244 13.11 8.34 9.86
N ARG A 245 13.92 9.31 10.33
CA ARG A 245 13.58 10.72 10.28
C ARG A 245 13.35 11.20 8.86
N TRP A 246 14.29 10.90 7.97
CA TRP A 246 14.15 11.24 6.56
C TRP A 246 12.90 10.62 5.93
N ALA A 247 12.61 9.35 6.22
CA ALA A 247 11.42 8.68 5.72
C ALA A 247 10.13 9.38 6.20
N LEU A 248 10.04 9.74 7.48
CA LEU A 248 8.87 10.46 8.04
C LEU A 248 8.68 11.83 7.37
N GLU A 249 9.75 12.59 7.19
CA GLU A 249 9.75 13.91 6.52
C GLU A 249 9.28 13.81 5.06
N ASN A 250 9.54 12.68 4.39
CA ASN A 250 9.15 12.42 3.00
C ASN A 250 7.86 11.58 2.86
N GLY A 251 7.03 11.54 3.90
CA GLY A 251 5.74 10.83 3.86
C GLY A 251 5.87 9.30 3.81
N GLY A 252 7.03 8.77 4.22
CA GLY A 252 7.32 7.34 4.23
C GLY A 252 6.48 6.55 5.23
N ARG A 253 6.42 5.24 5.00
CA ARG A 253 5.66 4.26 5.78
C ARG A 253 6.63 3.38 6.55
N LEU A 254 6.40 3.21 7.86
CA LEU A 254 7.37 2.58 8.77
C LEU A 254 6.72 1.51 9.65
N ILE A 255 7.42 0.40 9.84
CA ILE A 255 7.21 -0.54 10.96
C ILE A 255 8.40 -0.38 11.91
N ILE A 256 8.11 0.04 13.14
CA ILE A 256 9.13 0.34 14.15
C ILE A 256 9.08 -0.73 15.23
N LEU A 257 10.16 -1.49 15.39
CA LEU A 257 10.27 -2.51 16.42
C LEU A 257 10.74 -1.87 17.73
N LYS A 258 9.95 -2.04 18.78
CA LYS A 258 10.30 -1.60 20.13
C LYS A 258 11.02 -2.73 20.87
N HIS A 259 12.00 -2.38 21.68
CA HIS A 259 12.77 -3.36 22.46
C HIS A 259 12.04 -3.83 23.73
N ASN A 260 10.99 -3.13 24.14
CA ASN A 260 10.22 -3.41 25.35
C ASN A 260 8.74 -3.24 25.06
N GLY A 261 7.89 -3.91 25.84
CA GLY A 261 6.44 -3.78 25.76
C GLY A 261 5.95 -2.35 26.00
N PHE A 262 4.69 -2.09 25.66
CA PHE A 262 4.06 -0.80 25.93
C PHE A 262 3.68 -0.71 27.42
N GLY A 263 4.51 -0.01 28.21
CA GLY A 263 4.26 0.18 29.64
C GLY A 263 3.02 1.02 29.95
N PRO A 264 2.64 1.13 31.24
CA PRO A 264 1.48 1.90 31.69
C PRO A 264 1.55 3.39 31.32
N SER A 265 2.77 3.94 31.26
CA SER A 265 3.02 5.34 30.89
C SER A 265 3.37 5.53 29.40
N PHE A 266 3.05 4.56 28.55
CA PHE A 266 3.33 4.67 27.13
C PHE A 266 2.69 5.93 26.53
N SER A 267 3.52 6.78 25.96
CA SER A 267 3.12 7.95 25.19
C SER A 267 3.77 7.92 23.82
N LEU A 268 3.08 8.47 22.85
CA LEU A 268 3.63 8.60 21.49
C LEU A 268 4.64 9.73 21.41
N GLU A 269 5.73 9.47 20.70
CA GLU A 269 6.63 10.54 20.27
C GLU A 269 5.83 11.50 19.36
N PRO A 270 5.90 12.83 19.57
CA PRO A 270 5.10 13.80 18.79
C PRO A 270 5.27 13.66 17.27
N GLU A 271 6.48 13.35 16.80
CA GLU A 271 6.79 13.11 15.38
C GLU A 271 6.05 11.88 14.80
N LEU A 272 5.71 10.90 15.63
CA LEU A 272 4.98 9.70 15.20
C LEU A 272 3.47 9.86 15.23
N ALA A 273 2.94 10.78 16.04
CA ALA A 273 1.50 10.91 16.24
C ALA A 273 0.76 11.14 14.91
N SER A 274 1.15 12.15 14.15
CA SER A 274 0.56 12.43 12.83
C SER A 274 0.76 11.31 11.82
N ALA A 275 1.90 10.61 11.87
CA ALA A 275 2.19 9.51 10.98
C ALA A 275 1.35 8.26 11.31
N ILE A 276 1.05 8.03 12.60
CA ILE A 276 0.13 6.98 13.05
C ILE A 276 -1.31 7.33 12.64
N ASP A 277 -1.76 8.55 12.91
CA ASP A 277 -3.11 8.98 12.55
C ASP A 277 -3.39 8.88 11.04
N SER A 278 -2.35 9.08 10.22
CA SER A 278 -2.43 8.91 8.77
C SER A 278 -2.18 7.47 8.29
N GLY A 279 -2.10 6.49 9.20
CA GLY A 279 -1.90 5.08 8.88
C GLY A 279 -0.51 4.73 8.33
N ARG A 280 0.46 5.64 8.46
CA ARG A 280 1.82 5.44 7.91
C ARG A 280 2.79 4.73 8.85
N VAL A 281 2.42 4.51 10.10
CA VAL A 281 3.30 3.89 11.10
C VAL A 281 2.60 2.76 11.84
N LEU A 282 3.35 1.68 12.04
CA LEU A 282 3.06 0.59 12.95
C LEU A 282 4.20 0.48 13.96
N LEU A 283 3.88 0.49 15.25
CA LEU A 283 4.80 0.11 16.32
C LEU A 283 4.54 -1.34 16.69
N LEU A 284 5.59 -2.16 16.78
CA LEU A 284 5.53 -3.53 17.27
C LEU A 284 6.43 -3.67 18.48
N ALA A 285 5.89 -4.20 19.56
CA ALA A 285 6.55 -4.40 20.83
C ALA A 285 6.39 -5.85 21.32
N PRO A 286 7.29 -6.38 22.15
CA PRO A 286 7.00 -7.58 22.92
C PRO A 286 5.74 -7.38 23.77
N THR A 287 4.98 -8.44 24.00
CA THR A 287 3.76 -8.37 24.85
C THR A 287 4.08 -8.10 26.33
N ASN A 288 5.29 -8.44 26.76
CA ASN A 288 5.72 -8.23 28.13
C ASN A 288 6.50 -6.92 28.28
N TYR A 289 6.11 -6.12 29.26
CA TYR A 289 6.84 -4.91 29.65
C TYR A 289 7.75 -5.19 30.84
N ASP A 290 9.03 -4.85 30.70
CA ASP A 290 10.02 -4.89 31.79
C ASP A 290 10.41 -3.46 32.19
N PRO A 291 10.07 -2.99 33.42
CA PRO A 291 10.39 -1.63 33.86
C PRO A 291 11.89 -1.38 34.00
N ASN A 292 12.71 -2.44 34.11
CA ASN A 292 14.17 -2.34 34.24
C ASN A 292 14.89 -2.29 32.89
N LEU A 293 14.21 -2.59 31.80
CA LEU A 293 14.78 -2.64 30.45
C LEU A 293 14.70 -1.25 29.76
N SER A 294 15.57 -0.33 30.16
CA SER A 294 15.59 1.03 29.58
C SER A 294 16.26 1.13 28.21
N ARG A 295 17.21 0.24 27.91
CA ARG A 295 17.96 0.21 26.63
C ARG A 295 18.18 -1.24 26.19
N PRO A 296 18.12 -1.52 24.86
CA PRO A 296 18.37 -2.85 24.37
C PRO A 296 19.87 -3.20 24.42
N GLY A 297 20.19 -4.37 24.95
CA GLY A 297 21.51 -4.97 24.83
C GLY A 297 21.77 -5.47 23.40
N ARG A 298 23.01 -5.88 23.14
CA ARG A 298 23.45 -6.34 21.80
C ARG A 298 22.61 -7.52 21.27
N GLU A 299 22.33 -8.51 22.11
CA GLU A 299 21.56 -9.68 21.73
C GLU A 299 20.14 -9.32 21.31
N LEU A 300 19.48 -8.44 22.08
CA LEU A 300 18.15 -7.95 21.79
C LEU A 300 18.11 -7.13 20.49
N CYS A 301 19.13 -6.29 20.25
CA CYS A 301 19.28 -5.58 18.96
C CYS A 301 19.40 -6.57 17.79
N MET A 302 20.16 -7.66 17.94
CA MET A 302 20.29 -8.70 16.91
C MET A 302 18.96 -9.42 16.69
N ALA A 303 18.23 -9.77 17.75
CA ALA A 303 16.92 -10.40 17.66
C ALA A 303 15.90 -9.49 16.96
N MET A 304 15.85 -8.19 17.30
CA MET A 304 15.00 -7.22 16.62
C MET A 304 15.34 -7.07 15.13
N ASN A 305 16.63 -7.05 14.79
CA ASN A 305 17.05 -7.00 13.38
C ASN A 305 16.63 -8.27 12.61
N ALA A 306 16.73 -9.46 13.23
CA ALA A 306 16.25 -10.70 12.64
C ALA A 306 14.72 -10.66 12.43
N THR A 307 13.97 -10.11 13.40
CA THR A 307 12.52 -9.89 13.25
C THR A 307 12.21 -8.90 12.11
N ALA A 308 12.98 -7.83 11.96
CA ALA A 308 12.82 -6.90 10.83
C ALA A 308 13.06 -7.58 9.48
N GLU A 309 14.09 -8.42 9.37
CA GLU A 309 14.37 -9.21 8.16
C GLU A 309 13.26 -10.24 7.88
N GLN A 310 12.70 -10.87 8.93
CA GLN A 310 11.56 -11.78 8.81
C GLN A 310 10.30 -11.06 8.30
N ILE A 311 9.99 -9.88 8.81
CA ILE A 311 8.87 -9.06 8.32
C ILE A 311 9.11 -8.67 6.86
N ALA A 312 10.30 -8.20 6.51
CA ALA A 312 10.63 -7.82 5.13
C ALA A 312 10.59 -8.99 4.14
N SER A 313 10.77 -10.23 4.63
CA SER A 313 10.60 -11.45 3.84
C SER A 313 9.15 -11.98 3.82
N HIS A 314 8.18 -11.22 4.39
CA HIS A 314 6.78 -11.62 4.57
C HIS A 314 6.62 -12.86 5.45
N GLY A 315 7.48 -12.96 6.45
CA GLY A 315 7.45 -14.01 7.47
C GLY A 315 6.38 -13.81 8.55
N PHE A 316 5.68 -12.67 8.58
CA PHE A 316 4.60 -12.38 9.51
C PHE A 316 3.23 -12.77 8.96
N ILE A 317 2.35 -13.28 9.81
CA ILE A 317 0.93 -13.44 9.53
C ILE A 317 0.24 -12.16 9.99
N ALA A 318 -0.54 -11.51 9.14
CA ALA A 318 -1.49 -10.52 9.61
C ALA A 318 -2.51 -11.25 10.49
N GLY A 319 -2.62 -10.84 11.73
CA GLY A 319 -3.51 -11.50 12.68
C GLY A 319 -4.94 -11.46 12.16
N SER A 320 -5.58 -12.62 12.02
CA SER A 320 -7.03 -12.68 11.99
C SER A 320 -7.51 -12.17 13.36
N GLU A 321 -8.27 -11.11 13.37
CA GLU A 321 -8.97 -10.70 14.59
C GLU A 321 -9.89 -11.84 15.03
N ALA A 322 -9.66 -12.35 16.24
CA ALA A 322 -10.60 -13.22 16.93
C ALA A 322 -11.79 -12.39 17.43
#